data_5a560eff8ddd07e453f0f730f09cc311
#
_entry.id   5a560eff8ddd07e453f0f730f09cc311
#
_cell.length_a   1.000
_cell.length_b   1.000
_cell.length_c   1.000
_cell.angle_alpha   90.00
_cell.angle_beta   90.00
_cell.angle_gamma   90.00
#
_symmetry.space_group_name_H-M   'P 1'
#
loop_
_entity.id
_entity.type
_entity.pdbx_description
1 polymer ?
#
loop_
_entity_poly.entity_id
_entity_poly.type
_entity_poly.pdbx_seq_one_letter_code
_entity_poly.pdbx_strand_id
1 'polypeptide(L)'
;KPEQGVQTKLRVMGGSNDLEQYAITNEGSKNDWYWRVGVQKDIIGSYKDGHGVRIPQHGNSHTASFMVGNTINDKNDVKIAYDTYRGDVMYSDHLGALNHIRYGNEANDSLRAIWNNKISNRWSHQLYLMNNHYKTTYDGYLTDVKTRGIGDQVTYKAKDHTVVGGFDWRQDKVVNMGGVKLTNASYFIQDEWKFAPKWTVTPGIRVDHHSSFGTHTSPSISLGYDVNEKTNVYAAYKEYFLAPTPYQLFDGFNGNRNLKPETGHEFDLGVHHKFGKTWNSNLSFFSRSTKDKIGWVMTDPANFTGQYRNFDTEKARGINADVRKQLTNHLSARLGYTYTHIDATSTRKANRDGYVPKHAVNAGLDYNDAKWDAHLDIRGIINRPGTADNVFPRKTYWLADISANYRIRENVTVFGRINNIFDTYYAEQSNVRWGNPGDWWPGQGRNF
;
A
#
# COMPACT_ATOMS: atom_id res chain seq x y z
N LYS A 1 7.19 -4.40 -20.62
CA LYS A 1 8.12 -5.08 -21.56
C LYS A 1 9.40 -4.28 -21.58
N PRO A 2 10.60 -4.88 -21.37
CA PRO A 2 11.89 -4.22 -21.53
C PRO A 2 12.09 -3.70 -22.96
N GLU A 3 12.96 -2.71 -23.12
CA GLU A 3 13.38 -2.21 -24.43
C GLU A 3 14.19 -3.28 -25.21
N GLN A 4 14.32 -3.10 -26.53
CA GLN A 4 15.14 -3.99 -27.34
C GLN A 4 16.61 -3.93 -26.91
N GLY A 5 17.27 -5.09 -26.88
CA GLY A 5 18.62 -5.25 -26.40
C GLY A 5 18.68 -5.89 -25.02
N VAL A 6 19.85 -5.88 -24.42
CA VAL A 6 20.13 -6.47 -23.10
C VAL A 6 20.77 -5.40 -22.22
N GLN A 7 20.23 -5.23 -21.03
CA GLN A 7 20.77 -4.32 -20.03
C GLN A 7 21.01 -5.06 -18.73
N THR A 8 22.20 -4.87 -18.15
CA THR A 8 22.51 -5.34 -16.79
C THR A 8 22.74 -4.13 -15.90
N LYS A 9 22.05 -4.08 -14.77
CA LYS A 9 22.19 -3.04 -13.75
C LYS A 9 22.76 -3.66 -12.48
N LEU A 10 23.81 -3.06 -11.95
CA LEU A 10 24.37 -3.36 -10.65
C LEU A 10 24.08 -2.18 -9.72
N ARG A 11 23.59 -2.47 -8.51
CA ARG A 11 23.40 -1.47 -7.45
C ARG A 11 24.11 -1.95 -6.20
N VAL A 12 24.91 -1.08 -5.61
CA VAL A 12 25.54 -1.28 -4.32
C VAL A 12 25.25 -0.05 -3.48
N MET A 13 24.78 -0.26 -2.27
CA MET A 13 24.45 0.81 -1.34
C MET A 13 24.97 0.42 0.05
N GLY A 14 25.52 1.39 0.76
CA GLY A 14 25.86 1.31 2.18
C GLY A 14 25.40 2.57 2.86
N GLY A 15 25.12 2.48 4.15
CA GLY A 15 24.62 3.63 4.91
C GLY A 15 24.71 3.44 6.42
N SER A 16 24.12 4.37 7.15
CA SER A 16 23.95 4.26 8.59
C SER A 16 23.17 3.02 8.99
N ASN A 17 23.29 2.64 10.26
CA ASN A 17 22.50 1.54 10.84
C ASN A 17 22.80 0.18 10.19
N ASP A 18 24.07 -0.02 9.85
CA ASP A 18 24.58 -1.22 9.15
C ASP A 18 23.78 -1.53 7.86
N LEU A 19 23.28 -0.48 7.19
CA LEU A 19 22.55 -0.65 5.94
C LEU A 19 23.49 -1.07 4.82
N GLU A 20 23.22 -2.22 4.25
CA GLU A 20 23.89 -2.70 3.05
C GLU A 20 22.85 -3.24 2.07
N GLN A 21 22.99 -2.90 0.80
CA GLN A 21 22.16 -3.46 -0.27
C GLN A 21 23.03 -3.80 -1.46
N TYR A 22 22.83 -4.99 -2.00
CA TYR A 22 23.46 -5.49 -3.21
C TYR A 22 22.37 -5.99 -4.14
N ALA A 23 22.31 -5.46 -5.34
CA ALA A 23 21.33 -5.90 -6.32
C ALA A 23 21.96 -5.98 -7.71
N ILE A 24 21.59 -7.03 -8.44
CA ILE A 24 21.87 -7.16 -9.86
C ILE A 24 20.57 -7.49 -10.60
N THR A 25 20.33 -6.78 -11.69
CA THR A 25 19.18 -7.01 -12.56
C THR A 25 19.66 -7.11 -13.99
N ASN A 26 19.27 -8.17 -14.67
CA ASN A 26 19.43 -8.33 -16.11
C ASN A 26 18.05 -8.31 -16.75
N GLU A 27 17.86 -7.45 -17.71
CA GLU A 27 16.61 -7.34 -18.47
C GLU A 27 16.88 -7.12 -19.93
N GLY A 28 15.98 -7.57 -20.78
CA GLY A 28 16.13 -7.36 -22.19
C GLY A 28 14.98 -7.92 -23.02
N SER A 29 15.07 -7.64 -24.31
CA SER A 29 14.22 -8.27 -25.30
C SER A 29 15.01 -8.57 -26.58
N LYS A 30 14.72 -9.72 -27.19
CA LYS A 30 15.29 -10.16 -28.46
C LYS A 30 14.22 -10.92 -29.23
N ASN A 31 13.97 -10.51 -30.45
CA ASN A 31 12.85 -11.00 -31.27
C ASN A 31 11.54 -10.80 -30.47
N ASP A 32 10.75 -11.85 -30.31
CA ASP A 32 9.47 -11.81 -29.61
C ASP A 32 9.59 -12.12 -28.12
N TRP A 33 10.77 -12.52 -27.65
CA TRP A 33 11.03 -12.83 -26.24
C TRP A 33 11.50 -11.62 -25.47
N TYR A 34 11.09 -11.53 -24.21
CA TYR A 34 11.60 -10.55 -23.25
C TYR A 34 11.70 -11.17 -21.87
N TRP A 35 12.64 -10.64 -21.08
CA TRP A 35 12.89 -11.16 -19.73
C TRP A 35 13.34 -10.08 -18.77
N ARG A 36 13.19 -10.38 -17.51
CA ARG A 36 13.83 -9.68 -16.40
C ARG A 36 14.20 -10.71 -15.33
N VAL A 37 15.47 -10.69 -14.90
CA VAL A 37 15.99 -11.50 -13.80
C VAL A 37 16.69 -10.56 -12.85
N GLY A 38 16.34 -10.63 -11.57
CA GLY A 38 16.95 -9.81 -10.53
C GLY A 38 17.18 -10.59 -9.27
N VAL A 39 18.29 -10.30 -8.59
CA VAL A 39 18.57 -10.77 -7.24
C VAL A 39 19.02 -9.60 -6.40
N GLN A 40 18.60 -9.59 -5.14
CA GLN A 40 18.91 -8.52 -4.18
C GLN A 40 19.15 -9.13 -2.81
N LYS A 41 20.12 -8.58 -2.09
CA LYS A 41 20.39 -8.84 -0.69
C LYS A 41 20.32 -7.51 0.06
N ASP A 42 19.60 -7.50 1.19
CA ASP A 42 19.50 -6.35 2.07
C ASP A 42 19.92 -6.76 3.48
N ILE A 43 20.71 -5.90 4.13
CA ILE A 43 21.10 -6.02 5.52
C ILE A 43 20.76 -4.69 6.19
N ILE A 44 20.17 -4.76 7.37
CA ILE A 44 19.91 -3.59 8.23
C ILE A 44 20.29 -3.95 9.67
N GLY A 45 20.81 -2.99 10.40
CA GLY A 45 21.19 -3.15 11.82
C GLY A 45 20.42 -2.23 12.75
N SER A 46 20.88 -2.17 13.97
CA SER A 46 20.32 -1.30 15.01
C SER A 46 20.41 0.16 14.60
N TYR A 47 19.42 0.95 14.99
CA TYR A 47 19.44 2.39 14.74
C TYR A 47 19.41 3.20 16.03
N LYS A 48 19.71 4.49 15.93
CA LYS A 48 19.48 5.47 16.99
C LYS A 48 18.23 6.27 16.66
N ASP A 49 17.40 6.53 17.67
CA ASP A 49 16.28 7.47 17.56
C ASP A 49 16.79 8.93 17.65
N GLY A 50 15.90 9.92 17.52
CA GLY A 50 16.25 11.33 17.61
C GLY A 50 16.72 11.81 19.00
N HIS A 51 16.64 10.98 20.04
CA HIS A 51 17.25 11.22 21.34
C HIS A 51 18.61 10.52 21.50
N GLY A 52 19.10 9.85 20.45
CA GLY A 52 20.34 9.09 20.46
C GLY A 52 20.24 7.73 21.14
N VAL A 53 19.05 7.28 21.53
CA VAL A 53 18.83 5.97 22.13
C VAL A 53 18.94 4.89 21.06
N ARG A 54 19.79 3.88 21.32
CA ARG A 54 19.95 2.75 20.39
C ARG A 54 18.77 1.81 20.48
N ILE A 55 18.11 1.57 19.34
CA ILE A 55 17.02 0.63 19.18
C ILE A 55 17.56 -0.63 18.52
N PRO A 56 17.54 -1.78 19.20
CA PRO A 56 17.99 -3.04 18.63
C PRO A 56 17.12 -3.44 17.44
N GLN A 57 17.77 -3.67 16.33
CA GLN A 57 17.16 -4.20 15.10
C GLN A 57 18.21 -4.95 14.31
N HIS A 58 17.81 -5.99 13.63
CA HIS A 58 18.59 -6.66 12.60
C HIS A 58 17.65 -7.22 11.54
N GLY A 59 18.05 -7.10 10.31
CA GLY A 59 17.35 -7.72 9.19
C GLY A 59 18.36 -8.20 8.16
N ASN A 60 18.12 -9.39 7.62
CA ASN A 60 18.89 -9.94 6.52
C ASN A 60 17.90 -10.60 5.58
N SER A 61 17.82 -10.09 4.36
CA SER A 61 16.85 -10.60 3.40
C SER A 61 17.44 -10.81 2.01
N HIS A 62 16.85 -11.74 1.30
CA HIS A 62 17.17 -12.07 -0.07
C HIS A 62 15.90 -12.07 -0.91
N THR A 63 15.95 -11.39 -2.03
CA THR A 63 14.87 -11.36 -3.03
C THR A 63 15.42 -11.87 -4.36
N ALA A 64 14.66 -12.73 -5.04
CA ALA A 64 14.92 -13.06 -6.41
C ALA A 64 13.64 -12.94 -7.23
N SER A 65 13.74 -12.37 -8.41
CA SER A 65 12.65 -12.14 -9.35
C SER A 65 13.02 -12.65 -10.73
N PHE A 66 12.12 -13.42 -11.33
CA PHE A 66 12.26 -13.99 -12.66
C PHE A 66 11.01 -13.67 -13.46
N MET A 67 11.15 -13.12 -14.61
CA MET A 67 10.06 -12.91 -15.55
C MET A 67 10.55 -13.27 -16.94
N VAL A 68 9.76 -14.04 -17.66
CA VAL A 68 9.91 -14.29 -19.08
C VAL A 68 8.57 -14.11 -19.77
N GLY A 69 8.59 -13.47 -20.91
CA GLY A 69 7.40 -13.30 -21.74
C GLY A 69 7.72 -13.43 -23.22
N ASN A 70 6.68 -13.70 -23.98
CA ASN A 70 6.73 -13.82 -25.42
C ASN A 70 5.56 -13.09 -26.08
N THR A 71 5.85 -12.24 -27.03
CA THR A 71 4.87 -11.61 -27.90
C THR A 71 4.64 -12.54 -29.10
N ILE A 72 3.73 -13.50 -28.94
CA ILE A 72 3.46 -14.55 -29.93
C ILE A 72 3.11 -13.93 -31.30
N ASN A 73 2.38 -12.82 -31.27
CA ASN A 73 2.04 -11.99 -32.43
C ASN A 73 1.46 -10.64 -31.93
N ASP A 74 1.05 -9.77 -32.85
CA ASP A 74 0.50 -8.44 -32.55
C ASP A 74 -0.75 -8.45 -31.64
N LYS A 75 -1.37 -9.61 -31.48
CA LYS A 75 -2.58 -9.78 -30.67
C LYS A 75 -2.35 -10.52 -29.36
N ASN A 76 -1.29 -11.29 -29.24
CA ASN A 76 -1.06 -12.21 -28.13
C ASN A 76 0.28 -11.97 -27.46
N ASP A 77 0.24 -11.69 -26.18
CA ASP A 77 1.41 -11.57 -25.30
C ASP A 77 1.20 -12.45 -24.05
N VAL A 78 2.16 -13.33 -23.77
CA VAL A 78 2.13 -14.23 -22.61
C VAL A 78 3.35 -13.98 -21.77
N LYS A 79 3.19 -13.91 -20.44
CA LYS A 79 4.31 -13.82 -19.52
C LYS A 79 4.10 -14.67 -18.28
N ILE A 80 5.21 -15.19 -17.76
CA ILE A 80 5.30 -15.89 -16.48
C ILE A 80 6.28 -15.11 -15.61
N ALA A 81 5.91 -14.88 -14.35
CA ALA A 81 6.74 -14.23 -13.36
C ALA A 81 6.76 -15.05 -12.08
N TYR A 82 7.94 -15.18 -11.50
CA TYR A 82 8.15 -15.79 -10.19
C TYR A 82 8.99 -14.86 -9.33
N ASP A 83 8.48 -14.53 -8.16
CA ASP A 83 9.16 -13.73 -7.16
C ASP A 83 9.30 -14.56 -5.88
N THR A 84 10.47 -14.51 -5.26
CA THR A 84 10.72 -15.15 -3.96
C THR A 84 11.43 -14.19 -3.02
N TYR A 85 11.01 -14.20 -1.77
CA TYR A 85 11.59 -13.44 -0.67
C TYR A 85 11.91 -14.36 0.49
N ARG A 86 13.06 -14.17 1.11
CA ARG A 86 13.46 -14.84 2.37
C ARG A 86 14.09 -13.79 3.25
N GLY A 87 13.63 -13.67 4.48
CA GLY A 87 14.15 -12.70 5.43
C GLY A 87 14.14 -13.21 6.86
N ASP A 88 15.20 -12.86 7.58
CA ASP A 88 15.29 -12.96 9.02
C ASP A 88 15.22 -11.57 9.61
N VAL A 89 14.45 -11.40 10.67
CA VAL A 89 14.29 -10.12 11.35
C VAL A 89 14.40 -10.29 12.86
N MET A 90 15.12 -9.40 13.49
CA MET A 90 15.15 -9.20 14.92
C MET A 90 14.73 -7.76 15.22
N TYR A 91 13.87 -7.55 16.17
CA TYR A 91 13.43 -6.22 16.59
C TYR A 91 13.14 -6.18 18.09
N SER A 92 13.20 -5.00 18.67
CA SER A 92 12.73 -4.77 20.04
C SER A 92 11.22 -4.51 20.00
N ASP A 93 10.46 -5.30 20.71
CA ASP A 93 9.00 -5.09 20.80
C ASP A 93 8.61 -4.10 21.89
N HIS A 94 9.36 -3.16 22.43
CA HIS A 94 9.49 -2.75 23.60
C HIS A 94 9.23 -1.40 23.93
N LEU A 95 8.85 -1.27 24.84
CA LEU A 95 8.36 -0.31 25.61
C LEU A 95 9.01 -0.22 26.91
N GLY A 96 9.90 0.65 27.03
CA GLY A 96 10.62 0.92 28.25
C GLY A 96 11.68 -0.12 28.62
N ALA A 97 11.75 -1.28 27.96
CA ALA A 97 12.80 -2.26 28.21
C ALA A 97 13.41 -2.75 26.89
N LEU A 98 14.38 -2.01 26.34
CA LEU A 98 15.07 -2.27 25.06
C LEU A 98 15.70 -3.67 24.94
N ASN A 99 15.59 -4.50 25.95
CA ASN A 99 16.08 -5.86 26.00
C ASN A 99 15.04 -6.93 25.67
N HIS A 100 13.78 -6.56 25.39
CA HIS A 100 12.76 -7.51 24.96
C HIS A 100 12.85 -7.71 23.45
N ILE A 101 13.71 -8.62 23.06
CA ILE A 101 14.03 -8.89 21.66
C ILE A 101 13.10 -9.98 21.12
N ARG A 102 12.58 -9.76 19.93
CA ARG A 102 11.77 -10.69 19.15
C ARG A 102 12.49 -11.09 17.87
N TYR A 103 12.25 -12.33 17.45
CA TYR A 103 12.83 -12.87 16.24
C TYR A 103 11.72 -13.32 15.30
N GLY A 104 11.94 -13.14 14.02
CA GLY A 104 11.03 -13.55 12.98
C GLY A 104 11.74 -14.02 11.73
N ASN A 105 11.07 -14.92 11.00
CA ASN A 105 11.49 -15.38 9.68
C ASN A 105 10.31 -15.21 8.73
N GLU A 106 10.58 -14.77 7.52
CA GLU A 106 9.57 -14.59 6.48
C GLU A 106 10.01 -15.27 5.19
N ALA A 107 9.08 -15.99 4.59
CA ALA A 107 9.22 -16.60 3.29
C ALA A 107 7.98 -16.31 2.46
N ASN A 108 8.19 -15.75 1.26
CA ASN A 108 7.09 -15.46 0.34
C ASN A 108 7.49 -15.89 -1.07
N ASP A 109 6.65 -16.70 -1.69
CA ASP A 109 6.78 -17.15 -3.07
C ASP A 109 5.54 -16.75 -3.85
N SER A 110 5.72 -16.16 -5.02
CA SER A 110 4.64 -15.72 -5.88
C SER A 110 4.89 -16.14 -7.32
N LEU A 111 4.03 -16.98 -7.86
CA LEU A 111 4.02 -17.38 -9.26
C LEU A 111 2.80 -16.78 -9.96
N ARG A 112 3.01 -16.12 -11.08
CA ARG A 112 1.95 -15.52 -11.90
C ARG A 112 2.16 -15.86 -13.37
N ALA A 113 1.09 -16.23 -14.06
CA ALA A 113 1.04 -16.32 -15.50
C ALA A 113 -0.04 -15.35 -16.00
N ILE A 114 0.26 -14.60 -17.05
CA ILE A 114 -0.63 -13.58 -17.61
C ILE A 114 -0.65 -13.75 -19.12
N TRP A 115 -1.85 -13.78 -19.70
CA TRP A 115 -2.07 -13.75 -21.11
C TRP A 115 -2.91 -12.52 -21.48
N ASN A 116 -2.33 -11.63 -22.28
CA ASN A 116 -3.01 -10.49 -22.87
C ASN A 116 -3.37 -10.84 -24.32
N ASN A 117 -4.60 -10.65 -24.69
CA ASN A 117 -5.08 -10.88 -26.04
C ASN A 117 -5.89 -9.70 -26.57
N LYS A 118 -5.56 -9.23 -27.77
CA LYS A 118 -6.36 -8.29 -28.55
C LYS A 118 -7.21 -9.08 -29.56
N ILE A 119 -8.43 -9.40 -29.19
CA ILE A 119 -9.38 -10.12 -30.07
C ILE A 119 -9.63 -9.29 -31.33
N SER A 120 -9.81 -7.96 -31.16
CA SER A 120 -10.01 -6.99 -32.23
C SER A 120 -9.56 -5.59 -31.80
N ASN A 121 -9.76 -4.58 -32.66
CA ASN A 121 -9.52 -3.17 -32.28
C ASN A 121 -10.43 -2.67 -31.17
N ARG A 122 -11.55 -3.37 -30.91
CA ARG A 122 -12.52 -3.00 -29.87
C ARG A 122 -12.49 -3.91 -28.65
N TRP A 123 -12.03 -5.15 -28.80
CA TRP A 123 -12.07 -6.17 -27.76
C TRP A 123 -10.68 -6.62 -27.37
N SER A 124 -10.42 -6.60 -26.08
CA SER A 124 -9.23 -7.21 -25.49
C SER A 124 -9.57 -7.90 -24.19
N HIS A 125 -8.77 -8.90 -23.82
CA HIS A 125 -8.87 -9.49 -22.50
C HIS A 125 -7.49 -9.79 -21.89
N GLN A 126 -7.48 -9.94 -20.58
CA GLN A 126 -6.32 -10.35 -19.80
C GLN A 126 -6.75 -11.48 -18.86
N LEU A 127 -6.24 -12.67 -19.15
CA LEU A 127 -6.34 -13.82 -18.24
C LEU A 127 -5.12 -13.87 -17.34
N TYR A 128 -5.32 -14.11 -16.05
CA TYR A 128 -4.20 -14.39 -15.14
C TYR A 128 -4.45 -15.63 -14.29
N LEU A 129 -3.35 -16.28 -13.94
CA LEU A 129 -3.26 -17.34 -12.94
C LEU A 129 -2.27 -16.90 -11.88
N MET A 130 -2.56 -17.19 -10.61
CA MET A 130 -1.62 -16.93 -9.53
C MET A 130 -1.58 -18.09 -8.53
N ASN A 131 -0.38 -18.30 -7.95
CA ASN A 131 -0.15 -19.20 -6.84
C ASN A 131 0.90 -18.58 -5.91
N ASN A 132 0.47 -18.22 -4.70
CA ASN A 132 1.32 -17.58 -3.71
C ASN A 132 1.43 -18.50 -2.49
N HIS A 133 2.59 -18.47 -1.85
CA HIS A 133 2.82 -19.12 -0.57
C HIS A 133 3.50 -18.12 0.35
N TYR A 134 2.79 -17.70 1.38
CA TYR A 134 3.29 -16.82 2.42
C TYR A 134 3.45 -17.61 3.72
N LYS A 135 4.65 -17.58 4.28
CA LYS A 135 4.97 -18.21 5.55
C LYS A 135 5.80 -17.24 6.39
N THR A 136 5.38 -17.03 7.62
CA THR A 136 6.12 -16.23 8.58
C THR A 136 6.05 -16.83 9.95
N THR A 137 7.13 -16.69 10.71
CA THR A 137 7.21 -17.07 12.11
C THR A 137 7.69 -15.86 12.89
N TYR A 138 6.88 -15.38 13.81
CA TYR A 138 7.27 -14.32 14.72
C TYR A 138 7.15 -14.84 16.14
N ASP A 139 8.27 -14.88 16.87
CA ASP A 139 8.31 -15.27 18.28
C ASP A 139 7.65 -16.64 18.55
N GLY A 140 7.86 -17.58 17.63
CA GLY A 140 7.25 -18.90 17.67
C GLY A 140 5.84 -19.02 17.07
N TYR A 141 5.18 -17.89 16.76
CA TYR A 141 3.86 -17.92 16.11
C TYR A 141 4.01 -18.06 14.60
N LEU A 142 3.50 -19.18 14.10
CA LEU A 142 3.52 -19.50 12.68
C LEU A 142 2.27 -18.95 11.99
N THR A 143 2.45 -18.29 10.85
CA THR A 143 1.42 -18.04 9.84
C THR A 143 1.86 -18.70 8.54
N ASP A 144 1.02 -19.56 7.98
CA ASP A 144 1.30 -20.28 6.72
C ASP A 144 0.05 -20.29 5.86
N VAL A 145 0.07 -19.51 4.76
CA VAL A 145 -1.08 -19.31 3.87
C VAL A 145 -0.67 -19.58 2.44
N LYS A 146 -1.42 -20.46 1.76
CA LYS A 146 -1.31 -20.71 0.32
C LYS A 146 -2.52 -20.12 -0.39
N THR A 147 -2.27 -19.25 -1.35
CA THR A 147 -3.31 -18.59 -2.15
C THR A 147 -3.22 -19.07 -3.60
N ARG A 148 -4.35 -19.42 -4.17
CA ARG A 148 -4.50 -19.71 -5.60
C ARG A 148 -5.57 -18.80 -6.18
N GLY A 149 -5.38 -18.38 -7.44
CA GLY A 149 -6.36 -17.53 -8.10
C GLY A 149 -6.32 -17.65 -9.60
N ILE A 150 -7.45 -17.37 -10.19
CA ILE A 150 -7.66 -17.19 -11.62
C ILE A 150 -8.64 -16.05 -11.84
N GLY A 151 -8.37 -15.20 -12.80
CA GLY A 151 -9.31 -14.16 -13.21
C GLY A 151 -9.12 -13.77 -14.65
N ASP A 152 -10.21 -13.29 -15.26
CA ASP A 152 -10.19 -12.73 -16.60
C ASP A 152 -10.94 -11.41 -16.62
N GLN A 153 -10.32 -10.41 -17.22
CA GLN A 153 -10.89 -9.09 -17.46
C GLN A 153 -11.01 -8.86 -18.95
N VAL A 154 -12.21 -8.56 -19.40
CA VAL A 154 -12.53 -8.20 -20.77
C VAL A 154 -12.78 -6.71 -20.86
N THR A 155 -12.19 -6.07 -21.86
CA THR A 155 -12.41 -4.65 -22.17
C THR A 155 -13.02 -4.52 -23.57
N TYR A 156 -14.12 -3.79 -23.64
CA TYR A 156 -14.77 -3.40 -24.91
C TYR A 156 -14.71 -1.88 -25.07
N LYS A 157 -14.27 -1.41 -26.24
CA LYS A 157 -14.19 0.02 -26.58
C LYS A 157 -15.08 0.33 -27.77
N ALA A 158 -16.05 1.20 -27.54
CA ALA A 158 -16.85 1.84 -28.58
C ALA A 158 -16.52 3.33 -28.65
N LYS A 159 -17.24 4.10 -29.48
CA LYS A 159 -16.99 5.54 -29.62
C LYS A 159 -17.05 6.28 -28.28
N ASP A 160 -18.14 6.09 -27.56
CA ASP A 160 -18.46 6.83 -26.32
C ASP A 160 -18.45 5.93 -25.06
N HIS A 161 -18.10 4.63 -25.21
CA HIS A 161 -18.12 3.65 -24.14
C HIS A 161 -16.78 2.92 -23.99
N THR A 162 -16.36 2.72 -22.76
CA THR A 162 -15.30 1.76 -22.38
C THR A 162 -15.87 0.83 -21.32
N VAL A 163 -16.36 -0.33 -21.76
CA VAL A 163 -16.90 -1.34 -20.85
C VAL A 163 -15.79 -2.27 -20.40
N VAL A 164 -15.68 -2.47 -19.09
CA VAL A 164 -14.76 -3.43 -18.46
C VAL A 164 -15.58 -4.38 -17.61
N GLY A 165 -15.46 -5.67 -17.86
CA GLY A 165 -16.12 -6.70 -17.08
C GLY A 165 -15.22 -7.91 -16.88
N GLY A 166 -15.52 -8.73 -15.89
CA GLY A 166 -14.69 -9.90 -15.65
C GLY A 166 -15.12 -10.71 -14.45
N PHE A 167 -14.29 -11.69 -14.16
CA PHE A 167 -14.43 -12.51 -12.97
C PHE A 167 -13.08 -12.72 -12.29
N ASP A 168 -13.13 -12.97 -10.97
CA ASP A 168 -12.02 -13.40 -10.13
C ASP A 168 -12.46 -14.57 -9.28
N TRP A 169 -11.63 -15.60 -9.20
CA TRP A 169 -11.75 -16.65 -8.22
C TRP A 169 -10.47 -16.76 -7.43
N ARG A 170 -10.58 -16.77 -6.10
CA ARG A 170 -9.47 -16.88 -5.17
C ARG A 170 -9.78 -17.88 -4.07
N GLN A 171 -8.80 -18.70 -3.70
CA GLN A 171 -8.83 -19.57 -2.55
C GLN A 171 -7.59 -19.36 -1.68
N ASP A 172 -7.80 -19.07 -0.40
CA ASP A 172 -6.79 -19.05 0.64
C ASP A 172 -6.88 -20.32 1.48
N LYS A 173 -5.77 -21.04 1.60
CA LYS A 173 -5.64 -22.21 2.48
C LYS A 173 -4.71 -21.83 3.63
N VAL A 174 -5.23 -21.80 4.86
CA VAL A 174 -4.48 -21.53 6.08
C VAL A 174 -3.94 -22.86 6.63
N VAL A 175 -2.67 -23.16 6.34
CA VAL A 175 -2.07 -24.47 6.57
C VAL A 175 -1.92 -24.76 8.06
N ASN A 176 -1.40 -23.80 8.83
CA ASN A 176 -1.16 -23.92 10.27
C ASN A 176 -2.43 -23.90 11.14
N MET A 177 -3.59 -23.65 10.55
CA MET A 177 -4.89 -23.62 11.25
C MET A 177 -5.81 -24.75 10.76
N GLY A 178 -5.27 -25.97 10.66
CA GLY A 178 -6.03 -27.15 10.23
C GLY A 178 -6.34 -27.19 8.72
N GLY A 179 -5.67 -26.39 7.91
CA GLY A 179 -5.86 -26.38 6.47
C GLY A 179 -7.20 -25.78 6.03
N VAL A 180 -7.79 -24.90 6.85
CA VAL A 180 -9.02 -24.17 6.52
C VAL A 180 -8.89 -23.49 5.16
N LYS A 181 -9.94 -23.59 4.35
CA LYS A 181 -10.00 -22.97 3.02
C LYS A 181 -11.09 -21.89 3.02
N LEU A 182 -10.72 -20.71 2.59
CA LEU A 182 -11.63 -19.61 2.31
C LEU A 182 -11.61 -19.34 0.80
N THR A 183 -12.78 -19.29 0.18
CA THR A 183 -12.91 -19.09 -1.25
C THR A 183 -13.76 -17.86 -1.50
N ASN A 184 -13.35 -17.02 -2.44
CA ASN A 184 -14.14 -15.91 -2.96
C ASN A 184 -14.21 -16.02 -4.49
N ALA A 185 -15.42 -16.00 -5.03
CA ALA A 185 -15.70 -15.87 -6.47
C ALA A 185 -16.41 -14.55 -6.70
N SER A 186 -15.94 -13.76 -7.63
CA SER A 186 -16.50 -12.44 -7.89
C SER A 186 -16.68 -12.18 -9.37
N TYR A 187 -17.70 -11.41 -9.69
CA TYR A 187 -18.01 -10.92 -11.03
C TYR A 187 -18.18 -9.41 -10.96
N PHE A 188 -17.70 -8.71 -11.97
CA PHE A 188 -17.83 -7.26 -12.02
C PHE A 188 -18.03 -6.77 -13.43
N ILE A 189 -18.70 -5.63 -13.55
CA ILE A 189 -18.82 -4.86 -14.78
C ILE A 189 -18.89 -3.38 -14.47
N GLN A 190 -18.24 -2.57 -15.28
CA GLN A 190 -18.36 -1.11 -15.26
C GLN A 190 -18.33 -0.57 -16.69
N ASP A 191 -18.95 0.59 -16.92
CA ASP A 191 -18.92 1.29 -18.19
C ASP A 191 -18.54 2.76 -17.99
N GLU A 192 -17.41 3.17 -18.54
CA GLU A 192 -17.10 4.59 -18.70
C GLU A 192 -17.83 5.10 -19.95
N TRP A 193 -18.93 5.83 -19.73
CA TRP A 193 -19.78 6.34 -20.78
C TRP A 193 -19.71 7.87 -20.88
N LYS A 194 -19.23 8.35 -22.01
CA LYS A 194 -19.25 9.79 -22.40
C LYS A 194 -20.60 10.12 -23.03
N PHE A 195 -21.63 10.33 -22.20
CA PHE A 195 -23.00 10.52 -22.67
C PHE A 195 -23.29 11.90 -23.24
N ALA A 196 -22.39 12.88 -23.01
CA ALA A 196 -22.44 14.20 -23.60
C ALA A 196 -21.02 14.79 -23.72
N PRO A 197 -20.78 15.84 -24.51
CA PRO A 197 -19.44 16.34 -24.83
C PRO A 197 -18.53 16.67 -23.64
N LYS A 198 -19.11 16.95 -22.47
CA LYS A 198 -18.36 17.31 -21.25
C LYS A 198 -18.66 16.40 -20.08
N TRP A 199 -19.48 15.41 -20.28
CA TRP A 199 -19.98 14.56 -19.20
C TRP A 199 -19.54 13.11 -19.38
N THR A 200 -19.02 12.55 -18.34
CA THR A 200 -18.68 11.13 -18.25
C THR A 200 -19.37 10.54 -17.02
N VAL A 201 -20.10 9.45 -17.19
CA VAL A 201 -20.64 8.66 -16.08
C VAL A 201 -20.03 7.27 -16.10
N THR A 202 -19.66 6.76 -14.93
CA THR A 202 -19.10 5.41 -14.80
C THR A 202 -19.89 4.62 -13.76
N PRO A 203 -21.03 3.99 -14.14
CA PRO A 203 -21.69 3.00 -13.30
C PRO A 203 -20.87 1.71 -13.25
N GLY A 204 -20.89 1.05 -12.12
CA GLY A 204 -20.25 -0.24 -11.92
C GLY A 204 -20.96 -1.07 -10.86
N ILE A 205 -20.80 -2.38 -10.95
CA ILE A 205 -21.30 -3.33 -9.96
C ILE A 205 -20.31 -4.48 -9.81
N ARG A 206 -20.08 -4.91 -8.60
CA ARG A 206 -19.34 -6.12 -8.26
C ARG A 206 -20.17 -6.99 -7.35
N VAL A 207 -20.19 -8.29 -7.63
CA VAL A 207 -20.83 -9.32 -6.81
C VAL A 207 -19.75 -10.29 -6.35
N ASP A 208 -19.58 -10.41 -5.04
CA ASP A 208 -18.66 -11.34 -4.40
C ASP A 208 -19.46 -12.47 -3.74
N HIS A 209 -19.07 -13.71 -3.98
CA HIS A 209 -19.58 -14.90 -3.29
C HIS A 209 -18.47 -15.52 -2.45
N HIS A 210 -18.51 -15.26 -1.15
CA HIS A 210 -17.52 -15.74 -0.20
C HIS A 210 -18.00 -16.99 0.52
N SER A 211 -17.16 -18.04 0.61
CA SER A 211 -17.52 -19.35 1.18
C SER A 211 -18.05 -19.32 2.62
N SER A 212 -17.65 -18.31 3.41
CA SER A 212 -18.07 -18.18 4.81
C SER A 212 -19.10 -17.07 5.04
N PHE A 213 -19.26 -16.12 4.12
CA PHE A 213 -20.03 -14.91 4.35
C PHE A 213 -21.15 -14.71 3.31
N GLY A 214 -21.31 -15.65 2.36
CA GLY A 214 -22.35 -15.58 1.35
C GLY A 214 -22.09 -14.56 0.26
N THR A 215 -23.15 -14.01 -0.30
CA THR A 215 -23.09 -13.11 -1.46
C THR A 215 -23.23 -11.67 -1.03
N HIS A 216 -22.33 -10.82 -1.51
CA HIS A 216 -22.32 -9.39 -1.30
C HIS A 216 -22.24 -8.65 -2.64
N THR A 217 -23.07 -7.61 -2.78
CA THR A 217 -23.10 -6.75 -3.96
C THR A 217 -22.59 -5.37 -3.59
N SER A 218 -21.65 -4.86 -4.39
CA SER A 218 -20.99 -3.57 -4.21
C SER A 218 -21.19 -2.70 -5.44
N PRO A 219 -22.26 -1.88 -5.50
CA PRO A 219 -22.49 -0.94 -6.58
C PRO A 219 -21.55 0.27 -6.46
N SER A 220 -21.26 0.90 -7.59
CA SER A 220 -20.52 2.14 -7.68
C SER A 220 -21.04 3.01 -8.82
N ILE A 221 -20.90 4.31 -8.67
CA ILE A 221 -21.15 5.28 -9.74
C ILE A 221 -20.21 6.48 -9.58
N SER A 222 -19.63 6.95 -10.66
CA SER A 222 -18.98 8.25 -10.69
C SER A 222 -19.53 9.11 -11.81
N LEU A 223 -19.53 10.42 -11.60
CA LEU A 223 -19.94 11.43 -12.57
C LEU A 223 -18.83 12.46 -12.68
N GLY A 224 -18.29 12.66 -13.86
CA GLY A 224 -17.31 13.68 -14.19
C GLY A 224 -17.88 14.75 -15.11
N TYR A 225 -17.50 15.99 -14.86
CA TYR A 225 -17.88 17.13 -15.71
C TYR A 225 -16.67 17.97 -16.04
N ASP A 226 -16.36 18.08 -17.33
CA ASP A 226 -15.32 18.96 -17.86
C ASP A 226 -15.88 20.37 -18.03
N VAL A 227 -15.73 21.21 -16.99
CA VAL A 227 -16.15 22.63 -17.02
C VAL A 227 -15.53 23.33 -18.24
N ASN A 228 -14.23 23.10 -18.40
CA ASN A 228 -13.41 23.52 -19.53
C ASN A 228 -12.16 22.64 -19.64
N GLU A 229 -11.26 22.90 -20.59
CA GLU A 229 -10.01 22.13 -20.81
C GLU A 229 -9.06 22.10 -19.60
N LYS A 230 -9.26 22.99 -18.64
CA LYS A 230 -8.40 23.12 -17.44
C LYS A 230 -9.07 22.66 -16.16
N THR A 231 -10.39 22.48 -16.16
CA THR A 231 -11.16 22.24 -14.94
C THR A 231 -12.07 21.04 -15.14
N ASN A 232 -11.85 20.01 -14.34
CA ASN A 232 -12.73 18.87 -14.21
C ASN A 232 -13.27 18.80 -12.78
N VAL A 233 -14.57 18.53 -12.64
CA VAL A 233 -15.24 18.30 -11.36
C VAL A 233 -15.80 16.88 -11.37
N TYR A 234 -15.72 16.16 -10.26
CA TYR A 234 -16.28 14.81 -10.17
C TYR A 234 -16.98 14.58 -8.84
N ALA A 235 -17.94 13.68 -8.89
CA ALA A 235 -18.57 13.08 -7.70
C ALA A 235 -18.60 11.57 -7.88
N ALA A 236 -18.33 10.82 -6.79
CA ALA A 236 -18.36 9.37 -6.81
C ALA A 236 -19.03 8.82 -5.56
N TYR A 237 -19.75 7.71 -5.72
CA TYR A 237 -20.32 6.91 -4.65
C TYR A 237 -19.95 5.44 -4.89
N LYS A 238 -19.52 4.75 -3.84
CA LYS A 238 -19.28 3.30 -3.91
C LYS A 238 -19.65 2.63 -2.60
N GLU A 239 -20.11 1.40 -2.72
CA GLU A 239 -20.25 0.47 -1.61
C GLU A 239 -19.12 -0.55 -1.64
N TYR A 240 -18.80 -1.12 -0.49
CA TYR A 240 -17.74 -2.11 -0.37
C TYR A 240 -18.04 -3.16 0.70
N PHE A 241 -17.39 -4.28 0.52
CA PHE A 241 -17.39 -5.43 1.41
C PHE A 241 -15.95 -5.84 1.68
N LEU A 242 -15.64 -6.13 2.95
CA LEU A 242 -14.32 -6.61 3.37
C LEU A 242 -14.48 -7.81 4.31
N ALA A 243 -14.14 -9.00 3.83
CA ALA A 243 -14.15 -10.21 4.65
C ALA A 243 -13.08 -10.16 5.74
N PRO A 244 -13.36 -10.72 6.94
CA PRO A 244 -12.33 -10.93 7.95
C PRO A 244 -11.16 -11.75 7.40
N THR A 245 -9.96 -11.42 7.83
CA THR A 245 -8.77 -12.19 7.43
C THR A 245 -8.75 -13.56 8.09
N PRO A 246 -8.05 -14.54 7.50
CA PRO A 246 -7.87 -15.86 8.14
C PRO A 246 -7.32 -15.76 9.58
N TYR A 247 -6.40 -14.82 9.83
CA TYR A 247 -5.86 -14.58 11.18
C TYR A 247 -6.94 -14.12 12.15
N GLN A 248 -7.75 -13.14 11.75
CA GLN A 248 -8.85 -12.63 12.59
C GLN A 248 -9.89 -13.72 12.94
N LEU A 249 -10.08 -14.69 12.05
CA LEU A 249 -11.05 -15.78 12.25
C LEU A 249 -10.49 -16.94 13.05
N PHE A 250 -9.26 -17.37 12.79
CA PHE A 250 -8.78 -18.69 13.16
C PHE A 250 -7.53 -18.69 14.05
N ASP A 251 -6.95 -17.51 14.35
CA ASP A 251 -5.83 -17.46 15.30
C ASP A 251 -6.23 -18.08 16.65
N GLY A 252 -5.36 -18.94 17.21
CA GLY A 252 -5.67 -19.70 18.41
C GLY A 252 -5.86 -18.88 19.68
N PHE A 253 -5.30 -17.64 19.70
CA PHE A 253 -5.35 -16.75 20.86
C PHE A 253 -6.33 -15.58 20.69
N ASN A 254 -6.37 -15.00 19.49
CA ASN A 254 -7.09 -13.77 19.22
C ASN A 254 -8.26 -13.95 18.26
N GLY A 255 -8.34 -15.08 17.60
CA GLY A 255 -9.30 -15.35 16.54
C GLY A 255 -10.74 -15.41 17.02
N ASN A 256 -11.66 -15.02 16.16
CA ASN A 256 -13.09 -15.09 16.40
C ASN A 256 -13.82 -15.53 15.12
N ARG A 257 -14.30 -16.76 15.13
CA ARG A 257 -15.04 -17.37 14.02
C ARG A 257 -16.42 -16.76 13.78
N ASN A 258 -16.93 -15.96 14.74
CA ASN A 258 -18.23 -15.31 14.66
C ASN A 258 -18.16 -13.89 14.10
N LEU A 259 -17.00 -13.46 13.59
CA LEU A 259 -16.87 -12.16 12.94
C LEU A 259 -17.77 -12.06 11.72
N LYS A 260 -18.37 -10.88 11.57
CA LYS A 260 -19.06 -10.47 10.36
C LYS A 260 -18.10 -9.70 9.45
N PRO A 261 -18.34 -9.67 8.14
CA PRO A 261 -17.60 -8.79 7.24
C PRO A 261 -17.85 -7.32 7.58
N GLU A 262 -16.85 -6.49 7.36
CA GLU A 262 -17.06 -5.05 7.31
C GLU A 262 -17.78 -4.68 6.01
N THR A 263 -18.78 -3.83 6.10
CA THR A 263 -19.48 -3.27 4.95
C THR A 263 -19.54 -1.76 5.06
N GLY A 264 -19.55 -1.06 3.96
CA GLY A 264 -19.63 0.38 4.04
C GLY A 264 -19.87 1.05 2.70
N HIS A 265 -19.95 2.37 2.77
CA HIS A 265 -20.04 3.22 1.60
C HIS A 265 -19.11 4.42 1.73
N GLU A 266 -18.73 4.94 0.59
CA GLU A 266 -17.86 6.12 0.47
C GLU A 266 -18.43 7.07 -0.58
N PHE A 267 -18.42 8.34 -0.26
CA PHE A 267 -18.75 9.44 -1.15
C PHE A 267 -17.53 10.33 -1.32
N ASP A 268 -17.19 10.66 -2.54
CA ASP A 268 -16.11 11.56 -2.93
C ASP A 268 -16.65 12.69 -3.81
N LEU A 269 -16.17 13.90 -3.57
CA LEU A 269 -16.41 15.07 -4.40
C LEU A 269 -15.09 15.78 -4.61
N GLY A 270 -14.74 16.11 -5.85
CA GLY A 270 -13.46 16.76 -6.10
C GLY A 270 -13.45 17.63 -7.33
N VAL A 271 -12.42 18.50 -7.37
CA VAL A 271 -12.09 19.32 -8.50
C VAL A 271 -10.62 19.21 -8.82
N HIS A 272 -10.33 19.01 -10.09
CA HIS A 272 -8.99 19.12 -10.66
C HIS A 272 -8.93 20.39 -11.50
N HIS A 273 -7.90 21.24 -11.26
CA HIS A 273 -7.73 22.49 -11.99
C HIS A 273 -6.28 22.72 -12.39
N LYS A 274 -6.08 23.16 -13.64
CA LYS A 274 -4.77 23.57 -14.19
C LYS A 274 -4.71 25.08 -14.33
N PHE A 275 -3.90 25.73 -13.50
CA PHE A 275 -3.62 27.17 -13.61
C PHE A 275 -2.51 27.39 -14.65
N GLY A 276 -2.88 27.75 -15.86
CA GLY A 276 -1.93 27.90 -16.96
C GLY A 276 -1.25 26.55 -17.33
N LYS A 277 0.03 26.62 -17.70
CA LYS A 277 0.82 25.45 -18.14
C LYS A 277 1.65 24.82 -17.03
N THR A 278 1.82 25.50 -15.91
CA THR A 278 2.82 25.17 -14.88
C THR A 278 2.25 24.73 -13.54
N TRP A 279 0.94 24.88 -13.30
CA TRP A 279 0.31 24.50 -12.05
C TRP A 279 -0.76 23.45 -12.27
N ASN A 280 -0.75 22.42 -11.42
CA ASN A 280 -1.83 21.44 -11.29
C ASN A 280 -2.29 21.44 -9.84
N SER A 281 -3.60 21.41 -9.62
CA SER A 281 -4.18 21.32 -8.29
C SER A 281 -5.32 20.31 -8.25
N ASN A 282 -5.45 19.61 -7.14
CA ASN A 282 -6.60 18.79 -6.79
C ASN A 282 -7.11 19.23 -5.43
N LEU A 283 -8.41 19.29 -5.29
CA LEU A 283 -9.09 19.43 -4.02
C LEU A 283 -10.21 18.39 -3.98
N SER A 284 -10.25 17.55 -2.96
CA SER A 284 -11.32 16.60 -2.78
C SER A 284 -11.81 16.54 -1.33
N PHE A 285 -13.08 16.27 -1.19
CA PHE A 285 -13.75 15.92 0.05
C PHE A 285 -14.13 14.44 -0.02
N PHE A 286 -13.93 13.71 1.07
CA PHE A 286 -14.40 12.34 1.22
C PHE A 286 -15.23 12.14 2.48
N SER A 287 -16.19 11.21 2.41
CA SER A 287 -16.97 10.77 3.56
C SER A 287 -17.20 9.27 3.45
N ARG A 288 -16.71 8.51 4.43
CA ARG A 288 -16.84 7.05 4.50
C ARG A 288 -17.56 6.64 5.77
N SER A 289 -18.43 5.65 5.65
CA SER A 289 -19.08 4.98 6.78
C SER A 289 -18.84 3.49 6.68
N THR A 290 -18.29 2.88 7.72
CA THR A 290 -18.01 1.44 7.81
C THR A 290 -18.84 0.85 8.94
N LYS A 291 -19.64 -0.16 8.66
CA LYS A 291 -20.39 -0.95 9.65
C LYS A 291 -19.62 -2.23 9.99
N ASP A 292 -19.86 -2.77 11.15
CA ASP A 292 -19.25 -4.00 11.66
C ASP A 292 -17.71 -3.96 11.59
N LYS A 293 -17.10 -2.77 11.83
CA LYS A 293 -15.66 -2.57 11.83
C LYS A 293 -14.96 -3.58 12.74
N ILE A 294 -13.95 -4.27 12.23
CA ILE A 294 -13.21 -5.28 13.00
C ILE A 294 -12.06 -4.63 13.74
N GLY A 295 -11.96 -4.92 15.04
CA GLY A 295 -10.84 -4.49 15.88
C GLY A 295 -10.54 -5.52 16.96
N TRP A 296 -9.32 -5.46 17.47
CA TRP A 296 -8.91 -6.29 18.59
C TRP A 296 -9.36 -5.66 19.92
N VAL A 297 -9.85 -6.48 20.83
CA VAL A 297 -10.39 -6.06 22.11
C VAL A 297 -9.78 -6.90 23.22
N MET A 298 -9.18 -6.25 24.19
CA MET A 298 -8.76 -6.92 25.42
C MET A 298 -9.99 -7.41 26.18
N THR A 299 -10.10 -8.71 26.38
CA THR A 299 -11.22 -9.37 27.07
C THR A 299 -10.92 -9.69 28.51
N ASP A 300 -9.66 -9.94 28.85
CA ASP A 300 -9.16 -10.20 30.19
C ASP A 300 -7.88 -9.37 30.44
N PRO A 301 -8.00 -8.23 31.12
CA PRO A 301 -6.84 -7.40 31.44
C PRO A 301 -5.82 -8.06 32.39
N ALA A 302 -6.26 -8.96 33.24
CA ALA A 302 -5.38 -9.64 34.22
C ALA A 302 -4.40 -10.61 33.52
N ASN A 303 -4.88 -11.30 32.48
CA ASN A 303 -4.09 -12.23 31.70
C ASN A 303 -3.65 -11.67 30.33
N PHE A 304 -3.94 -10.40 30.06
CA PHE A 304 -3.63 -9.71 28.77
C PHE A 304 -4.13 -10.45 27.53
N THR A 305 -5.28 -11.15 27.67
CA THR A 305 -5.90 -11.84 26.54
C THR A 305 -6.96 -10.99 25.89
N GLY A 306 -7.11 -11.13 24.59
CA GLY A 306 -8.06 -10.40 23.80
C GLY A 306 -8.58 -11.17 22.62
N GLN A 307 -9.55 -10.61 21.93
CA GLN A 307 -10.20 -11.23 20.79
C GLN A 307 -10.59 -10.18 19.74
N TYR A 308 -10.56 -10.55 18.48
CA TYR A 308 -11.15 -9.73 17.41
C TYR A 308 -12.67 -9.69 17.54
N ARG A 309 -13.26 -8.51 17.42
CA ARG A 309 -14.70 -8.28 17.48
C ARG A 309 -15.13 -7.24 16.46
N ASN A 310 -16.38 -7.32 16.04
CA ASN A 310 -17.01 -6.25 15.26
C ASN A 310 -17.45 -5.13 16.20
N PHE A 311 -17.26 -3.90 15.73
CA PHE A 311 -17.79 -2.67 16.33
C PHE A 311 -18.92 -2.13 15.46
N ASP A 312 -19.82 -1.33 16.01
CA ASP A 312 -21.01 -0.88 15.30
C ASP A 312 -20.69 -0.10 14.02
N THR A 313 -20.18 1.11 14.16
CA THR A 313 -19.94 1.99 13.01
C THR A 313 -18.75 2.92 13.25
N GLU A 314 -17.92 3.06 12.22
CA GLU A 314 -16.89 4.07 12.13
C GLU A 314 -17.21 5.01 10.97
N LYS A 315 -17.17 6.31 11.18
CA LYS A 315 -17.30 7.32 10.14
C LYS A 315 -16.00 8.09 10.01
N ALA A 316 -15.48 8.19 8.79
CA ALA A 316 -14.32 9.00 8.47
C ALA A 316 -14.72 10.05 7.42
N ARG A 317 -14.31 11.29 7.63
CA ARG A 317 -14.52 12.39 6.68
C ARG A 317 -13.28 13.26 6.64
N GLY A 318 -13.03 13.83 5.47
CA GLY A 318 -11.85 14.66 5.35
C GLY A 318 -11.74 15.41 4.03
N ILE A 319 -10.62 16.10 3.92
CA ILE A 319 -10.26 16.89 2.75
C ILE A 319 -8.86 16.50 2.34
N ASN A 320 -8.65 16.31 1.04
CA ASN A 320 -7.33 16.24 0.44
C ASN A 320 -7.16 17.43 -0.50
N ALA A 321 -6.04 18.12 -0.36
CA ALA A 321 -5.65 19.21 -1.25
C ALA A 321 -4.21 18.98 -1.68
N ASP A 322 -3.93 19.01 -2.97
CA ASP A 322 -2.58 18.94 -3.48
C ASP A 322 -2.37 19.94 -4.63
N VAL A 323 -1.15 20.48 -4.67
CA VAL A 323 -0.72 21.45 -5.69
C VAL A 323 0.69 21.07 -6.11
N ARG A 324 0.91 21.04 -7.41
CA ARG A 324 2.23 20.95 -8.01
C ARG A 324 2.46 22.12 -8.96
N LYS A 325 3.59 22.80 -8.80
CA LYS A 325 3.99 23.93 -9.64
C LYS A 325 5.37 23.70 -10.24
N GLN A 326 5.47 23.85 -11.56
CA GLN A 326 6.76 24.00 -12.23
C GLN A 326 7.26 25.42 -12.01
N LEU A 327 8.35 25.59 -11.27
CA LEU A 327 8.96 26.89 -10.94
C LEU A 327 9.89 27.35 -12.04
N THR A 328 10.71 26.41 -12.57
CA THR A 328 11.60 26.60 -13.71
C THR A 328 11.57 25.37 -14.60
N ASN A 329 12.34 25.35 -15.68
CA ASN A 329 12.45 24.13 -16.53
C ASN A 329 13.00 22.90 -15.78
N HIS A 330 13.69 23.12 -14.67
CA HIS A 330 14.37 22.07 -13.91
C HIS A 330 13.85 21.90 -12.49
N LEU A 331 13.11 22.87 -11.96
CA LEU A 331 12.66 22.87 -10.57
C LEU A 331 11.14 22.86 -10.49
N SER A 332 10.58 21.93 -9.73
CA SER A 332 9.16 21.91 -9.36
C SER A 332 8.97 21.87 -7.85
N ALA A 333 7.88 22.45 -7.38
CA ALA A 333 7.42 22.39 -6.00
C ALA A 333 6.11 21.61 -5.91
N ARG A 334 5.92 20.90 -4.82
CA ARG A 334 4.69 20.18 -4.48
C ARG A 334 4.28 20.45 -3.05
N LEU A 335 2.98 20.56 -2.82
CA LEU A 335 2.38 20.69 -1.50
C LEU A 335 1.11 19.85 -1.46
N GLY A 336 1.04 18.95 -0.49
CA GLY A 336 -0.14 18.15 -0.19
C GLY A 336 -0.59 18.38 1.24
N TYR A 337 -1.88 18.40 1.45
CA TYR A 337 -2.50 18.50 2.76
C TYR A 337 -3.68 17.55 2.86
N THR A 338 -3.74 16.78 3.95
CA THR A 338 -4.87 15.93 4.28
C THR A 338 -5.39 16.27 5.67
N TYR A 339 -6.68 16.51 5.77
CA TYR A 339 -7.41 16.55 7.02
C TYR A 339 -8.28 15.30 7.13
N THR A 340 -8.23 14.61 8.28
CA THR A 340 -9.05 13.44 8.56
C THR A 340 -9.70 13.56 9.93
N HIS A 341 -11.02 13.39 9.97
CA HIS A 341 -11.78 13.28 11.20
C HIS A 341 -12.48 11.92 11.25
N ILE A 342 -12.31 11.20 12.35
CA ILE A 342 -12.89 9.88 12.57
C ILE A 342 -13.83 9.96 13.77
N ASP A 343 -15.10 9.63 13.53
CA ASP A 343 -16.13 9.42 14.54
C ASP A 343 -16.47 7.94 14.62
N ALA A 344 -16.57 7.41 15.81
CA ALA A 344 -16.99 6.04 16.00
C ALA A 344 -17.96 5.92 17.17
N THR A 345 -19.01 5.12 16.99
CA THR A 345 -20.17 5.05 17.87
C THR A 345 -20.09 4.01 18.96
N SER A 346 -19.08 3.12 18.98
CA SER A 346 -19.01 2.06 19.96
C SER A 346 -18.50 2.52 21.34
N THR A 347 -18.79 1.76 22.37
CA THR A 347 -18.39 2.00 23.77
C THR A 347 -16.88 2.00 24.01
N ARG A 348 -16.09 1.53 23.05
CA ARG A 348 -14.62 1.56 23.10
C ARG A 348 -14.08 2.61 22.17
N LYS A 349 -13.89 3.79 22.66
CA LYS A 349 -13.14 4.87 22.01
C LYS A 349 -11.69 4.47 21.66
N ALA A 350 -11.24 3.37 22.22
CA ALA A 350 -9.86 2.96 22.31
C ALA A 350 -9.17 2.53 21.00
N ASN A 351 -9.87 2.12 19.95
CA ASN A 351 -9.23 1.62 18.73
C ASN A 351 -9.65 2.35 17.45
N ARG A 352 -10.14 3.57 17.57
CA ARG A 352 -10.92 4.16 16.51
C ARG A 352 -10.20 5.08 15.60
N ASP A 353 -9.33 5.89 16.15
CA ASP A 353 -8.56 6.84 15.37
C ASP A 353 -7.33 6.18 14.73
N GLY A 354 -7.06 4.89 15.06
CA GLY A 354 -6.08 4.02 14.40
C GLY A 354 -4.74 4.67 14.12
N TYR A 355 -4.24 5.54 15.03
CA TYR A 355 -3.02 6.31 14.80
C TYR A 355 -3.07 7.26 13.57
N VAL A 356 -4.26 7.55 13.06
CA VAL A 356 -4.43 8.47 11.93
C VAL A 356 -4.22 9.91 12.39
N PRO A 357 -3.28 10.65 11.84
CA PRO A 357 -3.09 12.06 12.19
C PRO A 357 -4.29 12.88 11.75
N LYS A 358 -4.67 13.86 12.57
CA LYS A 358 -5.76 14.77 12.21
C LYS A 358 -5.40 15.63 11.00
N HIS A 359 -4.12 16.00 10.90
CA HIS A 359 -3.60 16.72 9.74
C HIS A 359 -2.28 16.07 9.30
N ALA A 360 -2.13 15.87 7.99
CA ALA A 360 -0.88 15.48 7.35
C ALA A 360 -0.51 16.51 6.29
N VAL A 361 0.75 16.94 6.31
CA VAL A 361 1.31 17.88 5.33
C VAL A 361 2.48 17.19 4.64
N ASN A 362 2.55 17.29 3.32
CA ASN A 362 3.68 16.86 2.52
C ASN A 362 4.10 18.03 1.61
N ALA A 363 5.33 18.48 1.74
CA ALA A 363 5.89 19.50 0.86
C ALA A 363 7.18 19.00 0.25
N GLY A 364 7.52 19.45 -0.94
CA GLY A 364 8.75 19.03 -1.58
C GLY A 364 9.18 19.94 -2.69
N LEU A 365 10.49 19.85 -2.96
CA LEU A 365 11.13 20.44 -4.13
C LEU A 365 11.79 19.32 -4.91
N ASP A 366 11.56 19.29 -6.22
CA ASP A 366 12.15 18.33 -7.14
C ASP A 366 12.97 19.10 -8.18
N TYR A 367 14.27 18.85 -8.22
CA TYR A 367 15.18 19.40 -9.23
C TYR A 367 15.63 18.29 -10.17
N ASN A 368 15.51 18.50 -11.46
CA ASN A 368 15.94 17.54 -12.48
C ASN A 368 16.59 18.26 -13.68
N ASP A 369 17.80 17.87 -14.01
CA ASP A 369 18.49 18.26 -15.23
C ASP A 369 19.18 17.05 -15.90
N ALA A 370 20.07 17.30 -16.86
CA ALA A 370 20.78 16.22 -17.56
C ALA A 370 21.67 15.37 -16.64
N LYS A 371 22.17 15.92 -15.54
CA LYS A 371 23.12 15.25 -14.63
C LYS A 371 22.56 14.97 -13.25
N TRP A 372 21.72 15.87 -12.74
CA TRP A 372 21.20 15.81 -11.38
C TRP A 372 19.72 15.47 -11.34
N ASP A 373 19.37 14.69 -10.36
CA ASP A 373 18.00 14.44 -9.93
C ASP A 373 18.01 14.52 -8.40
N ALA A 374 17.44 15.59 -7.83
CA ALA A 374 17.51 15.87 -6.41
C ALA A 374 16.12 16.20 -5.85
N HIS A 375 15.85 15.74 -4.62
CA HIS A 375 14.57 15.89 -3.94
C HIS A 375 14.79 16.38 -2.52
N LEU A 376 13.99 17.33 -2.10
CA LEU A 376 13.76 17.71 -0.71
C LEU A 376 12.32 17.35 -0.36
N ASP A 377 12.13 16.55 0.66
CA ASP A 377 10.85 16.10 1.17
C ASP A 377 10.63 16.58 2.60
N ILE A 378 9.51 17.23 2.87
CA ILE A 378 9.09 17.66 4.20
C ILE A 378 7.76 16.98 4.52
N ARG A 379 7.67 16.31 5.65
CA ARG A 379 6.47 15.64 6.14
C ARG A 379 6.10 16.17 7.53
N GLY A 380 4.91 16.72 7.65
CA GLY A 380 4.29 17.13 8.91
C GLY A 380 3.18 16.16 9.31
N ILE A 381 3.28 15.58 10.48
CA ILE A 381 2.26 14.77 11.13
C ILE A 381 1.76 15.55 12.33
N ILE A 382 0.50 15.98 12.29
CA ILE A 382 -0.02 16.93 13.26
C ILE A 382 -1.23 16.33 13.96
N ASN A 383 -1.21 16.41 15.29
CA ASN A 383 -2.32 15.98 16.13
C ASN A 383 -2.67 14.50 15.93
N ARG A 384 -1.63 13.63 15.82
CA ARG A 384 -1.78 12.17 15.75
C ARG A 384 -2.14 11.63 17.14
N PRO A 385 -3.14 10.75 17.28
CA PRO A 385 -3.43 10.12 18.55
C PRO A 385 -2.20 9.36 19.09
N GLY A 386 -1.90 9.56 20.36
CA GLY A 386 -0.77 8.85 21.00
C GLY A 386 -1.14 7.41 21.33
N THR A 387 -2.39 7.19 21.67
CA THR A 387 -3.00 5.87 21.89
C THR A 387 -4.38 5.84 21.28
N ALA A 388 -4.86 4.63 21.05
CA ALA A 388 -6.17 4.41 20.50
C ALA A 388 -7.31 4.91 21.41
N ASP A 389 -7.11 5.04 22.72
CA ASP A 389 -8.07 5.56 23.70
C ASP A 389 -7.93 7.07 23.97
N ASN A 390 -7.00 7.76 23.31
CA ASN A 390 -6.69 9.16 23.51
C ASN A 390 -6.26 9.52 24.95
N VAL A 391 -5.82 8.56 25.75
CA VAL A 391 -5.34 8.79 27.13
C VAL A 391 -4.00 9.54 27.12
N PHE A 392 -3.21 9.39 26.07
CA PHE A 392 -1.91 10.05 25.92
C PHE A 392 -1.97 11.27 25.01
N PRO A 393 -1.05 12.25 25.25
CA PRO A 393 -0.97 13.43 24.41
C PRO A 393 -0.82 13.10 22.93
N ARG A 394 -1.54 13.82 22.10
CA ARG A 394 -1.40 13.71 20.64
C ARG A 394 -0.02 14.18 20.21
N LYS A 395 0.57 13.47 19.26
CA LYS A 395 1.92 13.77 18.75
C LYS A 395 1.85 14.68 17.54
N THR A 396 2.78 15.64 17.50
CA THR A 396 3.04 16.48 16.33
C THR A 396 4.53 16.48 16.07
N TYR A 397 4.93 16.16 14.84
CA TYR A 397 6.33 16.20 14.44
C TYR A 397 6.48 16.52 12.95
N TRP A 398 7.66 17.02 12.61
CA TRP A 398 8.05 17.34 11.26
C TRP A 398 9.36 16.63 10.93
N LEU A 399 9.41 16.02 9.75
CA LEU A 399 10.59 15.36 9.22
C LEU A 399 10.96 16.01 7.90
N ALA A 400 12.26 16.09 7.63
CA ALA A 400 12.78 16.53 6.35
C ALA A 400 13.85 15.54 5.87
N ASP A 401 13.74 15.15 4.62
CA ASP A 401 14.65 14.24 3.93
C ASP A 401 15.20 14.92 2.67
N ILE A 402 16.46 14.66 2.36
CA ILE A 402 17.07 15.09 1.10
C ILE A 402 17.70 13.88 0.40
N SER A 403 17.54 13.80 -0.91
CA SER A 403 18.20 12.81 -1.74
C SER A 403 18.68 13.40 -3.04
N ALA A 404 19.76 12.87 -3.59
CA ALA A 404 20.26 13.27 -4.89
C ALA A 404 20.90 12.09 -5.63
N ASN A 405 20.69 12.08 -6.94
CA ASN A 405 21.37 11.20 -7.89
C ASN A 405 22.22 12.07 -8.82
N TYR A 406 23.45 11.67 -9.06
CA TYR A 406 24.35 12.33 -10.00
C TYR A 406 24.83 11.36 -11.07
N ARG A 407 24.52 11.65 -12.32
CA ARG A 407 24.97 10.87 -13.50
C ARG A 407 26.38 11.29 -13.86
N ILE A 408 27.36 10.47 -13.46
CA ILE A 408 28.76 10.66 -13.83
C ILE A 408 28.93 10.41 -15.34
N ARG A 409 28.29 9.34 -15.85
CA ARG A 409 28.24 8.94 -17.25
C ARG A 409 26.84 8.34 -17.52
N GLU A 410 26.55 8.07 -18.79
CA GLU A 410 25.26 7.47 -19.21
C GLU A 410 24.91 6.17 -18.45
N ASN A 411 25.95 5.40 -18.07
CA ASN A 411 25.81 4.10 -17.40
C ASN A 411 26.27 4.11 -15.92
N VAL A 412 26.64 5.27 -15.36
CA VAL A 412 27.13 5.36 -13.98
C VAL A 412 26.42 6.49 -13.24
N THR A 413 25.68 6.13 -12.21
CA THR A 413 25.02 7.08 -11.31
C THR A 413 25.47 6.85 -9.89
N VAL A 414 25.85 7.91 -9.18
CA VAL A 414 26.07 7.92 -7.73
C VAL A 414 24.87 8.57 -7.08
N PHE A 415 24.44 8.04 -5.96
CA PHE A 415 23.29 8.58 -5.23
C PHE A 415 23.61 8.69 -3.72
N GLY A 416 22.94 9.61 -3.08
CA GLY A 416 22.97 9.79 -1.64
C GLY A 416 21.63 10.22 -1.09
N ARG A 417 21.36 9.88 0.16
CA ARG A 417 20.17 10.29 0.88
C ARG A 417 20.49 10.57 2.33
N ILE A 418 19.88 11.61 2.89
CA ILE A 418 19.87 11.89 4.31
C ILE A 418 18.41 11.96 4.75
N ASN A 419 18.01 11.06 5.61
CA ASN A 419 16.68 11.06 6.20
C ASN A 419 16.73 11.78 7.55
N ASN A 420 15.59 12.40 7.92
CA ASN A 420 15.42 13.12 9.17
C ASN A 420 16.59 14.09 9.43
N ILE A 421 16.82 15.03 8.52
CA ILE A 421 17.95 15.98 8.51
C ILE A 421 18.13 16.67 9.87
N PHE A 422 17.01 17.01 10.52
CA PHE A 422 17.00 17.75 11.79
C PHE A 422 17.13 16.86 13.02
N ASP A 423 17.29 15.54 12.83
CA ASP A 423 17.37 14.56 13.93
C ASP A 423 16.17 14.63 14.88
N THR A 424 15.00 14.91 14.32
CA THR A 424 13.78 15.05 15.09
C THR A 424 13.39 13.71 15.72
N TYR A 425 13.15 13.70 17.03
CA TYR A 425 12.55 12.54 17.68
C TYR A 425 11.08 12.42 17.29
N TYR A 426 10.67 11.22 16.91
CA TYR A 426 9.28 10.89 16.64
C TYR A 426 9.00 9.43 16.97
N ALA A 427 7.75 9.12 17.23
CA ALA A 427 7.28 7.75 17.37
C ALA A 427 6.06 7.55 16.48
N GLU A 428 6.07 6.46 15.73
CA GLU A 428 4.94 6.10 14.87
C GLU A 428 3.78 5.56 15.70
N GLN A 429 4.09 4.96 16.83
CA GLN A 429 3.11 4.42 17.76
C GLN A 429 3.51 4.72 19.20
N SER A 430 2.56 5.18 20.00
CA SER A 430 2.71 5.37 21.44
C SER A 430 1.59 4.60 22.14
N ASN A 431 1.88 3.94 23.24
CA ASN A 431 0.87 3.17 23.97
C ASN A 431 1.22 3.06 25.46
N VAL A 432 0.27 2.55 26.24
CA VAL A 432 0.50 2.00 27.58
C VAL A 432 0.57 0.50 27.47
N ARG A 433 1.68 -0.09 27.86
CA ARG A 433 1.77 -1.53 28.03
C ARG A 433 2.26 -1.82 29.44
N TRP A 434 1.62 -2.79 30.09
CA TRP A 434 1.99 -3.20 31.42
C TRP A 434 1.95 -2.05 32.45
N GLY A 435 1.06 -1.06 32.21
CA GLY A 435 0.92 0.12 33.09
C GLY A 435 1.97 1.22 32.86
N ASN A 436 2.94 1.02 31.94
CA ASN A 436 3.98 2.00 31.64
C ASN A 436 3.67 2.74 30.34
N PRO A 437 3.58 4.07 30.34
CA PRO A 437 3.48 4.86 29.13
C PRO A 437 4.83 4.83 28.40
N GLY A 438 4.79 4.70 27.07
CA GLY A 438 5.98 4.70 26.27
C GLY A 438 5.69 4.83 24.77
N ASP A 439 6.71 5.13 24.00
CA ASP A 439 6.66 5.15 22.55
C ASP A 439 7.13 3.80 22.01
N TRP A 440 6.25 3.06 21.37
CA TRP A 440 6.50 1.68 20.95
C TRP A 440 7.47 1.52 19.84
N TRP A 441 7.38 2.38 18.84
CA TRP A 441 8.29 2.40 17.72
C TRP A 441 8.80 3.81 17.52
N PRO A 442 9.83 4.19 18.26
CA PRO A 442 10.53 5.42 17.96
C PRO A 442 11.13 5.29 16.56
N GLY A 443 10.93 6.33 15.76
CA GLY A 443 11.49 6.38 14.43
C GLY A 443 12.99 6.62 14.45
N GLN A 444 13.64 6.32 13.33
CA GLN A 444 15.07 6.54 13.18
C GLN A 444 15.41 8.03 13.28
N GLY A 445 16.43 8.37 14.03
CA GLY A 445 17.07 9.67 14.00
C GLY A 445 17.70 9.94 12.64
N ARG A 446 18.52 10.98 12.52
CA ARG A 446 19.20 11.27 11.26
C ARG A 446 20.05 10.09 10.81
N ASN A 447 19.86 9.70 9.55
CA ASN A 447 20.58 8.59 8.95
C ASN A 447 20.84 8.85 7.45
N PHE A 448 21.81 8.14 6.89
CA PHE A 448 22.26 8.30 5.50
C PHE A 448 22.60 6.97 4.86
#